data_7ae46f633c4d4b70db0f7f7a08d23d21
#
_entry.id   7ae46f633c4d4b70db0f7f7a08d23d21
#
_cell.length_a   1.000
_cell.length_b   1.000
_cell.length_c   1.000
_cell.angle_alpha   90.00
_cell.angle_beta   90.00
_cell.angle_gamma   90.00
#
_symmetry.space_group_name_H-M   'P 1'
#
loop_
_entity.id
_entity.type
_entity.pdbx_description
1 polymer ?
#
loop_
_entity_poly.entity_id
_entity_poly.type
_entity_poly.pdbx_seq_one_letter_code
_entity_poly.pdbx_strand_id
1 'polypeptide(L)'
;MSFTWNQVRDVVDTVLELPAPSRHRHGVVFWLFLCGLTQVAAQPWQNSPSQPHPTSSETGGWAAKGLGAPVARDPIFVYNDWSAYDELSDNIPLTEQLAMKELDEILRLRKFGVRFDYYMMDAWFDPDGGYRTWRKPYWPDGPDQWIKKCRENGILPGLWFGTNLLEKINPAPQWQDSLNANKGAMSFSEGGFLPHFMETLQYWYDHGIRMYKFDFADLDAATPETEKTKSKEQIRSANVDAFRRALKKFREKNPDVVLAAFNGFGGDVESTSGPFPFRNPVDLRWLEVFDSLYSGDPRASDVPEMNFWRSMDIYSDHMVRRYEQSFLPLERIDSTGFMLGNTGTIYYRKTSAWKGAFLLMMARGGWVNTVHGNLEFLTDEDARWFAKVQALYLGLESIGRTKTFGGIPGDVQPYGFGALDMEGAVYVVVNPAQAVNEIQMPQLSQVQKANSNGRLLFRDAGFEPKVTGDKIRLGPGQMALVGYGRYASPAYDMGVQTDVRIPRSIQPVDATFSPAEKNTIQAMIVPPARGDLRIILQQKGSDGNIRRSWPGGPPSGISMGKALTLHVSQGGKDIPVEIAYDKIIWSGLSWGVGEVRRGSFNLGQPLTIRCASAEKDSVALVGRVYEVEY
;
A
#
# COMPACT_ATOMS: atom_id res chain seq x y z
N MET A 1 -15.75 -7.44 -27.54
CA MET A 1 -14.29 -7.59 -27.33
C MET A 1 -14.07 -7.47 -25.83
N SER A 2 -13.57 -8.52 -25.20
CA SER A 2 -13.32 -8.52 -23.76
C SER A 2 -12.18 -7.57 -23.44
N PHE A 3 -12.42 -6.68 -22.51
CA PHE A 3 -11.41 -5.81 -21.95
C PHE A 3 -10.50 -6.69 -21.10
N THR A 4 -9.29 -6.89 -21.51
CA THR A 4 -8.28 -7.52 -20.68
C THR A 4 -7.49 -6.45 -19.94
N TRP A 5 -7.11 -6.74 -18.73
CA TRP A 5 -6.22 -5.89 -17.90
C TRP A 5 -4.89 -5.57 -18.58
N ASN A 6 -4.47 -6.34 -19.56
CA ASN A 6 -3.39 -5.96 -20.47
C ASN A 6 -3.57 -4.55 -21.04
N GLN A 7 -4.77 -4.08 -21.11
CA GLN A 7 -5.11 -2.76 -21.64
C GLN A 7 -5.13 -1.66 -20.54
N VAL A 8 -5.48 -1.94 -19.29
CA VAL A 8 -5.27 -1.02 -18.15
C VAL A 8 -3.79 -0.99 -17.80
N ARG A 9 -3.10 -2.10 -17.98
CA ARG A 9 -1.67 -2.21 -17.84
C ARG A 9 -0.92 -1.37 -18.87
N ASP A 10 -1.35 -1.35 -20.15
CA ASP A 10 -0.75 -0.48 -21.17
C ASP A 10 -0.90 1.00 -20.78
N VAL A 11 -1.94 1.38 -20.03
CA VAL A 11 -2.11 2.72 -19.45
C VAL A 11 -1.13 2.96 -18.30
N VAL A 12 -1.01 2.01 -17.39
CA VAL A 12 -0.05 2.09 -16.27
C VAL A 12 1.38 2.06 -16.82
N ASP A 13 1.67 1.19 -17.79
CA ASP A 13 2.99 1.10 -18.41
C ASP A 13 3.29 2.31 -19.31
N THR A 14 2.29 2.91 -19.98
CA THR A 14 2.48 4.14 -20.77
C THR A 14 2.70 5.36 -19.88
N VAL A 15 2.06 5.44 -18.73
CA VAL A 15 2.33 6.50 -17.73
C VAL A 15 3.69 6.29 -17.06
N LEU A 16 4.17 5.04 -16.99
CA LEU A 16 5.48 4.69 -16.42
C LEU A 16 6.64 4.78 -17.43
N GLU A 17 6.39 4.76 -18.75
CA GLU A 17 7.40 4.80 -19.82
C GLU A 17 7.61 6.18 -20.44
N LEU A 18 7.64 7.26 -19.67
CA LEU A 18 8.10 8.54 -20.21
C LEU A 18 9.62 8.46 -20.47
N PRO A 19 10.08 8.64 -21.72
CA PRO A 19 11.49 8.58 -22.05
C PRO A 19 12.27 9.69 -21.35
N ALA A 20 13.42 9.33 -20.81
CA ALA A 20 14.40 10.30 -20.33
C ALA A 20 14.71 11.32 -21.43
N PRO A 21 14.87 12.61 -21.10
CA PRO A 21 15.08 13.65 -22.10
C PRO A 21 16.35 13.34 -22.93
N SER A 22 16.18 13.30 -24.24
CA SER A 22 17.25 13.11 -25.21
C SER A 22 18.33 14.18 -25.04
N ARG A 23 19.56 13.74 -24.79
CA ARG A 23 20.74 14.61 -24.79
C ARG A 23 21.00 15.12 -26.21
N HIS A 24 20.68 16.36 -26.48
CA HIS A 24 21.30 17.09 -27.58
C HIS A 24 22.60 17.75 -27.09
N ARG A 25 23.67 17.40 -27.78
CA ARG A 25 25.02 17.99 -27.67
C ARG A 25 24.93 19.47 -28.03
N HIS A 26 25.53 20.34 -27.22
CA HIS A 26 26.44 21.41 -27.68
C HIS A 26 27.13 22.10 -26.51
N GLY A 27 28.42 22.32 -26.64
CA GLY A 27 29.17 23.42 -26.04
C GLY A 27 29.93 23.12 -24.75
N VAL A 28 31.21 22.79 -24.94
CA VAL A 28 32.30 22.75 -23.97
C VAL A 28 32.50 24.14 -23.33
N VAL A 29 32.46 24.24 -22.02
CA VAL A 29 33.26 25.23 -21.25
C VAL A 29 33.77 24.54 -19.99
N PHE A 30 35.11 24.47 -19.90
CA PHE A 30 35.87 24.01 -18.75
C PHE A 30 35.78 24.98 -17.58
N TRP A 31 35.38 24.48 -16.40
CA TRP A 31 35.82 25.07 -15.12
C TRP A 31 36.20 23.94 -14.16
N LEU A 32 37.50 23.92 -13.85
CA LEU A 32 38.10 23.12 -12.76
C LEU A 32 37.66 23.72 -11.43
N PHE A 33 37.01 22.92 -10.57
CA PHE A 33 37.04 23.14 -9.13
C PHE A 33 37.45 21.86 -8.41
N LEU A 34 38.48 22.01 -7.58
CA LEU A 34 39.01 20.98 -6.70
C LEU A 34 37.89 20.44 -5.79
N CYS A 35 37.62 19.15 -5.90
CA CYS A 35 36.85 18.42 -4.89
C CYS A 35 37.77 17.99 -3.75
N GLY A 36 37.63 18.66 -2.61
CA GLY A 36 38.02 18.10 -1.33
C GLY A 36 37.14 16.90 -0.99
N LEU A 37 37.75 15.73 -0.85
CA LEU A 37 37.14 14.53 -0.28
C LEU A 37 36.84 14.78 1.20
N THR A 38 35.62 15.09 1.54
CA THR A 38 35.10 14.89 2.90
C THR A 38 34.25 13.62 2.90
N GLN A 39 34.80 12.57 3.51
CA GLN A 39 34.00 11.45 4.01
C GLN A 39 32.93 12.02 4.94
N VAL A 40 31.68 12.02 4.48
CA VAL A 40 30.54 12.22 5.37
C VAL A 40 30.32 10.87 6.08
N ALA A 41 30.95 10.74 7.25
CA ALA A 41 30.57 9.73 8.21
C ALA A 41 29.08 9.93 8.50
N ALA A 42 28.29 8.87 8.37
CA ALA A 42 26.90 8.85 8.79
C ALA A 42 26.84 9.23 10.28
N GLN A 43 26.47 10.46 10.56
CA GLN A 43 26.14 10.86 11.93
C GLN A 43 24.85 10.15 12.34
N PRO A 44 24.82 9.54 13.53
CA PRO A 44 23.55 9.04 14.06
C PRO A 44 22.61 10.24 14.18
N TRP A 45 21.42 10.10 13.61
CA TRP A 45 20.34 11.07 13.72
C TRP A 45 20.07 11.33 15.21
N GLN A 46 20.57 12.43 15.71
CA GLN A 46 20.10 12.99 16.98
C GLN A 46 18.67 13.44 16.75
N ASN A 47 17.77 13.01 17.64
CA ASN A 47 16.38 13.39 17.71
C ASN A 47 16.20 14.88 17.44
N SER A 48 15.90 15.26 16.21
CA SER A 48 15.30 16.55 15.96
C SER A 48 13.96 16.52 16.70
N PRO A 49 13.66 17.49 17.56
CA PRO A 49 12.36 17.55 18.18
C PRO A 49 11.34 17.60 17.06
N SER A 50 10.49 16.54 16.98
CA SER A 50 9.35 16.54 16.09
C SER A 50 8.61 17.84 16.33
N GLN A 51 8.47 18.66 15.30
CA GLN A 51 7.58 19.82 15.38
C GLN A 51 6.23 19.30 15.87
N PRO A 52 5.59 19.92 16.85
CA PRO A 52 4.33 19.43 17.37
C PRO A 52 3.34 19.40 16.24
N HIS A 53 2.86 18.21 15.88
CA HIS A 53 1.76 18.05 14.95
C HIS A 53 0.53 18.75 15.54
N PRO A 54 -0.31 19.40 14.71
CA PRO A 54 -1.53 19.99 15.19
C PRO A 54 -2.37 18.91 15.90
N THR A 55 -2.72 19.15 17.13
CA THR A 55 -3.60 18.29 17.92
C THR A 55 -5.04 18.43 17.41
N SER A 56 -5.94 17.51 17.78
CA SER A 56 -7.37 17.58 17.39
C SER A 56 -8.06 18.90 17.76
N SER A 57 -7.57 19.63 18.78
CA SER A 57 -7.99 21.00 19.08
C SER A 57 -7.48 22.01 18.04
N GLU A 58 -6.44 21.67 17.28
CA GLU A 58 -5.88 22.45 16.19
C GLU A 58 -6.49 22.09 14.83
N THR A 59 -7.19 20.93 14.69
CA THR A 59 -7.98 20.60 13.49
C THR A 59 -9.14 21.59 13.29
N GLY A 60 -9.71 22.17 14.36
CA GLY A 60 -10.54 23.37 14.28
C GLY A 60 -9.82 24.56 13.66
N GLY A 61 -8.48 24.62 13.75
CA GLY A 61 -7.62 25.61 13.11
C GLY A 61 -7.39 25.37 11.63
N TRP A 62 -7.57 24.15 11.10
CA TRP A 62 -7.47 23.84 9.67
C TRP A 62 -8.65 24.43 8.90
N ALA A 63 -9.87 24.28 9.42
CA ALA A 63 -11.05 24.95 8.88
C ALA A 63 -10.90 26.48 8.92
N ALA A 64 -10.33 27.03 10.00
CA ALA A 64 -10.06 28.47 10.14
C ALA A 64 -8.95 28.97 9.19
N LYS A 65 -8.05 28.08 8.75
CA LYS A 65 -6.99 28.40 7.75
C LYS A 65 -7.41 28.13 6.30
N GLY A 66 -8.66 27.70 6.07
CA GLY A 66 -9.15 27.33 4.73
C GLY A 66 -8.55 26.04 4.17
N LEU A 67 -7.92 25.23 5.01
CA LEU A 67 -7.19 24.01 4.63
C LEU A 67 -8.00 22.73 4.87
N GLY A 68 -9.30 22.76 4.77
CA GLY A 68 -10.03 21.51 4.84
C GLY A 68 -11.53 21.66 4.95
N ALA A 69 -12.25 20.81 4.24
CA ALA A 69 -13.64 20.53 4.55
C ALA A 69 -13.72 19.92 5.95
N PRO A 70 -14.81 20.16 6.71
CA PRO A 70 -15.04 19.45 7.94
C PRO A 70 -15.21 17.97 7.58
N VAL A 71 -14.28 17.15 8.01
CA VAL A 71 -14.35 15.71 7.82
C VAL A 71 -15.17 15.13 8.95
N ALA A 72 -15.84 14.00 8.71
CA ALA A 72 -16.50 13.23 9.73
C ALA A 72 -15.55 13.01 10.91
N ARG A 73 -16.02 13.28 12.13
CA ARG A 73 -15.19 13.14 13.34
C ARG A 73 -14.90 11.68 13.69
N ASP A 74 -15.79 10.78 13.26
CA ASP A 74 -15.66 9.34 13.49
C ASP A 74 -15.00 8.66 12.28
N PRO A 75 -14.13 7.66 12.50
CA PRO A 75 -13.56 6.89 11.42
C PRO A 75 -14.65 6.18 10.63
N ILE A 76 -14.49 6.14 9.32
CA ILE A 76 -15.34 5.37 8.42
C ILE A 76 -14.60 4.10 7.97
N PHE A 77 -15.36 3.02 7.83
CA PHE A 77 -14.88 1.73 7.38
C PHE A 77 -15.43 1.41 6.01
N VAL A 78 -14.54 1.22 5.06
CA VAL A 78 -14.86 1.01 3.67
C VAL A 78 -14.48 -0.41 3.28
N TYR A 79 -15.41 -1.15 2.71
CA TYR A 79 -15.10 -2.32 1.92
C TYR A 79 -14.98 -1.90 0.45
N ASN A 80 -13.92 -2.33 -0.22
CA ASN A 80 -13.73 -2.16 -1.66
C ASN A 80 -13.59 -3.55 -2.28
N ASP A 81 -14.35 -3.83 -3.32
CA ASP A 81 -14.39 -5.14 -3.99
C ASP A 81 -13.19 -5.41 -4.92
N TRP A 82 -12.30 -4.43 -5.09
CA TRP A 82 -11.07 -4.65 -5.82
C TRP A 82 -10.30 -5.83 -5.21
N SER A 83 -9.79 -6.71 -6.07
CA SER A 83 -9.23 -8.02 -5.77
C SER A 83 -10.20 -9.13 -5.34
N ALA A 84 -11.50 -8.88 -5.23
CA ALA A 84 -12.51 -9.94 -5.17
C ALA A 84 -12.82 -10.55 -6.54
N TYR A 85 -12.56 -9.81 -7.60
CA TYR A 85 -12.63 -10.23 -9.00
C TYR A 85 -11.21 -10.28 -9.60
N ASP A 86 -11.05 -10.91 -10.75
CA ASP A 86 -9.76 -11.01 -11.43
C ASP A 86 -9.57 -9.83 -12.39
N GLU A 87 -8.91 -8.79 -11.89
CA GLU A 87 -8.63 -7.59 -12.68
C GLU A 87 -7.59 -7.79 -13.79
N LEU A 88 -6.86 -8.90 -13.78
CA LEU A 88 -5.88 -9.23 -14.82
C LEU A 88 -6.49 -9.99 -16.00
N SER A 89 -7.66 -10.60 -15.78
CA SER A 89 -8.42 -11.29 -16.81
C SER A 89 -9.89 -11.32 -16.42
N ASP A 90 -10.79 -11.58 -17.36
CA ASP A 90 -12.21 -11.72 -17.06
C ASP A 90 -12.61 -13.16 -16.62
N ASN A 91 -11.66 -13.94 -16.07
CA ASN A 91 -11.97 -15.28 -15.57
C ASN A 91 -12.90 -15.24 -14.34
N ILE A 92 -12.77 -14.18 -13.52
CA ILE A 92 -13.67 -13.87 -12.41
C ILE A 92 -14.09 -12.41 -12.58
N PRO A 93 -15.11 -12.11 -13.40
CA PRO A 93 -15.54 -10.74 -13.65
C PRO A 93 -16.29 -10.15 -12.44
N LEU A 94 -16.29 -8.83 -12.32
CA LEU A 94 -17.13 -8.11 -11.37
C LEU A 94 -18.59 -8.13 -11.83
N THR A 95 -19.31 -9.14 -11.39
CA THR A 95 -20.73 -9.34 -11.69
C THR A 95 -21.61 -8.81 -10.57
N GLU A 96 -22.89 -8.54 -10.88
CA GLU A 96 -23.90 -8.24 -9.85
C GLU A 96 -23.96 -9.34 -8.78
N GLN A 97 -23.88 -10.62 -9.20
CA GLN A 97 -23.90 -11.76 -8.28
C GLN A 97 -22.70 -11.72 -7.32
N LEU A 98 -21.50 -11.40 -7.80
CA LEU A 98 -20.31 -11.26 -6.95
C LEU A 98 -20.48 -10.11 -5.96
N ALA A 99 -20.91 -8.94 -6.44
CA ALA A 99 -21.13 -7.79 -5.57
C ALA A 99 -22.19 -8.03 -4.49
N MET A 100 -23.28 -8.73 -4.85
CA MET A 100 -24.33 -9.12 -3.90
C MET A 100 -23.83 -10.13 -2.87
N LYS A 101 -22.97 -11.07 -3.28
CA LYS A 101 -22.32 -12.03 -2.38
C LYS A 101 -21.41 -11.32 -1.37
N GLU A 102 -20.56 -10.39 -1.82
CA GLU A 102 -19.69 -9.63 -0.91
C GLU A 102 -20.51 -8.75 0.06
N LEU A 103 -21.63 -8.19 -0.40
CA LEU A 103 -22.55 -7.48 0.49
C LEU A 103 -23.16 -8.42 1.55
N ASP A 104 -23.52 -9.65 1.19
CA ASP A 104 -24.00 -10.65 2.17
C ASP A 104 -22.90 -11.03 3.18
N GLU A 105 -21.64 -11.09 2.75
CA GLU A 105 -20.50 -11.30 3.66
C GLU A 105 -20.29 -10.11 4.61
N ILE A 106 -20.41 -8.88 4.14
CA ILE A 106 -20.43 -7.70 5.02
C ILE A 106 -21.52 -7.85 6.08
N LEU A 107 -22.73 -8.23 5.68
CA LEU A 107 -23.85 -8.42 6.61
C LEU A 107 -23.62 -9.59 7.57
N ARG A 108 -22.92 -10.65 7.14
CA ARG A 108 -22.51 -11.74 8.01
C ARG A 108 -21.52 -11.26 9.08
N LEU A 109 -20.48 -10.54 8.67
CA LEU A 109 -19.46 -10.00 9.58
C LEU A 109 -20.06 -9.03 10.62
N ARG A 110 -21.03 -8.21 10.21
CA ARG A 110 -21.75 -7.28 11.10
C ARG A 110 -22.48 -7.98 12.23
N LYS A 111 -22.93 -9.23 12.07
CA LYS A 111 -23.56 -10.01 13.16
C LYS A 111 -22.58 -10.28 14.30
N PHE A 112 -21.28 -10.19 14.06
CA PHE A 112 -20.21 -10.33 15.06
C PHE A 112 -19.68 -8.99 15.58
N GLY A 113 -20.29 -7.86 15.15
CA GLY A 113 -19.92 -6.53 15.59
C GLY A 113 -18.94 -5.79 14.68
N VAL A 114 -18.55 -6.37 13.52
CA VAL A 114 -17.72 -5.66 12.53
C VAL A 114 -18.53 -4.51 11.95
N ARG A 115 -17.91 -3.33 11.88
CA ARG A 115 -18.51 -2.13 11.29
C ARG A 115 -18.02 -1.97 9.85
N PHE A 116 -18.96 -1.80 8.92
CA PHE A 116 -18.75 -1.27 7.59
C PHE A 116 -19.78 -0.17 7.33
N ASP A 117 -19.30 0.98 6.88
CA ASP A 117 -20.12 2.15 6.59
C ASP A 117 -20.37 2.30 5.10
N TYR A 118 -19.37 1.90 4.29
CA TYR A 118 -19.40 2.04 2.84
C TYR A 118 -19.05 0.74 2.12
N TYR A 119 -19.69 0.52 0.97
CA TYR A 119 -19.25 -0.43 -0.03
C TYR A 119 -18.83 0.33 -1.29
N MET A 120 -17.54 0.38 -1.54
CA MET A 120 -16.93 0.98 -2.71
C MET A 120 -16.81 -0.04 -3.82
N MET A 121 -17.48 0.19 -4.95
CA MET A 121 -17.39 -0.65 -6.14
C MET A 121 -16.33 -0.13 -7.11
N ASP A 122 -15.43 -1.02 -7.48
CA ASP A 122 -14.35 -0.75 -8.42
C ASP A 122 -14.73 -1.15 -9.86
N ALA A 123 -14.04 -0.65 -10.87
CA ALA A 123 -14.10 -1.07 -12.28
C ALA A 123 -15.51 -1.41 -12.85
N TRP A 124 -16.55 -0.78 -12.38
CA TRP A 124 -17.98 -1.07 -12.61
C TRP A 124 -18.50 -0.65 -13.98
N PHE A 125 -17.95 0.42 -14.55
CA PHE A 125 -18.50 1.07 -15.75
C PHE A 125 -18.14 0.34 -17.04
N ASP A 126 -18.98 0.50 -18.06
CA ASP A 126 -18.71 0.04 -19.41
C ASP A 126 -17.71 1.00 -20.10
N PRO A 127 -16.53 0.53 -20.51
CA PRO A 127 -15.53 1.36 -21.15
C PRO A 127 -16.01 2.04 -22.44
N ASP A 128 -16.90 1.41 -23.18
CA ASP A 128 -17.45 1.97 -24.42
C ASP A 128 -18.63 2.92 -24.16
N GLY A 129 -19.28 2.79 -23.00
CA GLY A 129 -20.46 3.56 -22.61
C GLY A 129 -20.20 4.74 -21.65
N GLY A 130 -19.01 4.80 -21.05
CA GLY A 130 -18.61 5.84 -20.11
C GLY A 130 -19.21 5.69 -18.71
N TYR A 131 -18.95 6.71 -17.86
CA TYR A 131 -19.26 6.69 -16.42
C TYR A 131 -20.76 6.77 -16.04
N ARG A 132 -21.68 6.55 -16.98
CA ARG A 132 -23.11 6.41 -16.70
C ARG A 132 -23.66 5.05 -17.13
N THR A 133 -22.79 4.19 -17.67
CA THR A 133 -23.18 2.90 -18.23
C THR A 133 -22.47 1.77 -17.51
N TRP A 134 -23.24 0.81 -17.03
CA TRP A 134 -22.72 -0.40 -16.41
C TRP A 134 -22.40 -1.46 -17.46
N ARG A 135 -21.44 -2.34 -17.17
CA ARG A 135 -21.02 -3.43 -18.06
C ARG A 135 -22.17 -4.44 -18.24
N LYS A 136 -22.97 -4.27 -19.28
CA LYS A 136 -24.20 -5.03 -19.53
C LYS A 136 -24.09 -6.55 -19.42
N PRO A 137 -23.00 -7.22 -19.88
CA PRO A 137 -22.91 -8.68 -19.72
C PRO A 137 -22.92 -9.13 -18.25
N TYR A 138 -22.52 -8.27 -17.35
CA TYR A 138 -22.37 -8.57 -15.93
C TYR A 138 -23.42 -7.89 -15.04
N TRP A 139 -24.02 -6.81 -15.55
CA TRP A 139 -25.03 -6.00 -14.87
C TRP A 139 -26.19 -5.70 -15.84
N PRO A 140 -27.00 -6.72 -16.19
CA PRO A 140 -28.03 -6.58 -17.24
C PRO A 140 -29.08 -5.52 -16.91
N ASP A 141 -29.45 -5.40 -15.63
CA ASP A 141 -30.46 -4.47 -15.12
C ASP A 141 -29.87 -3.23 -14.44
N GLY A 142 -28.52 -3.06 -14.48
CA GLY A 142 -27.81 -1.96 -13.85
C GLY A 142 -27.66 -2.14 -12.33
N PRO A 143 -27.30 -1.08 -11.58
CA PRO A 143 -26.90 -1.17 -10.17
C PRO A 143 -28.02 -1.05 -9.15
N ASP A 144 -29.28 -0.82 -9.58
CA ASP A 144 -30.36 -0.37 -8.68
C ASP A 144 -30.64 -1.35 -7.55
N GLN A 145 -30.57 -2.65 -7.80
CA GLN A 145 -30.78 -3.67 -6.78
C GLN A 145 -29.65 -3.66 -5.73
N TRP A 146 -28.41 -3.52 -6.17
CA TRP A 146 -27.26 -3.42 -5.28
C TRP A 146 -27.31 -2.13 -4.42
N ILE A 147 -27.57 -0.97 -5.04
CA ILE A 147 -27.72 0.31 -4.34
C ILE A 147 -28.83 0.23 -3.30
N LYS A 148 -29.99 -0.34 -3.69
CA LYS A 148 -31.13 -0.53 -2.78
C LYS A 148 -30.75 -1.41 -1.60
N LYS A 149 -30.15 -2.59 -1.84
CA LYS A 149 -29.75 -3.52 -0.78
C LYS A 149 -28.72 -2.92 0.17
N CYS A 150 -27.74 -2.17 -0.34
CA CYS A 150 -26.79 -1.42 0.47
C CYS A 150 -27.54 -0.48 1.45
N ARG A 151 -28.38 0.39 0.91
CA ARG A 151 -29.10 1.41 1.68
C ARG A 151 -30.08 0.82 2.70
N GLU A 152 -30.84 -0.21 2.34
CA GLU A 152 -31.75 -0.91 3.24
C GLU A 152 -31.03 -1.51 4.45
N ASN A 153 -29.74 -1.81 4.30
CA ASN A 153 -28.89 -2.33 5.38
C ASN A 153 -28.00 -1.27 6.03
N GLY A 154 -28.20 0.03 5.73
CA GLY A 154 -27.44 1.11 6.32
C GLY A 154 -25.95 1.11 5.90
N ILE A 155 -25.67 0.61 4.70
CA ILE A 155 -24.36 0.68 4.06
C ILE A 155 -24.48 1.68 2.91
N LEU A 156 -23.58 2.64 2.84
CA LEU A 156 -23.60 3.66 1.80
C LEU A 156 -22.80 3.18 0.58
N PRO A 157 -23.40 3.17 -0.62
CA PRO A 157 -22.69 2.75 -1.81
C PRO A 157 -21.72 3.84 -2.28
N GLY A 158 -20.56 3.41 -2.78
CA GLY A 158 -19.53 4.23 -3.39
C GLY A 158 -19.12 3.72 -4.77
N LEU A 159 -18.57 4.61 -5.60
CA LEU A 159 -18.10 4.28 -6.95
C LEU A 159 -16.68 4.79 -7.20
N TRP A 160 -15.90 3.97 -7.86
CA TRP A 160 -14.58 4.28 -8.38
C TRP A 160 -14.66 4.96 -9.76
N PHE A 161 -13.75 5.90 -10.01
CA PHE A 161 -13.60 6.58 -11.29
C PHE A 161 -12.11 6.65 -11.66
N GLY A 162 -11.77 6.30 -12.90
CA GLY A 162 -10.44 6.57 -13.49
C GLY A 162 -10.23 8.06 -13.78
N THR A 163 -10.95 8.90 -13.10
CA THR A 163 -10.96 10.36 -13.11
C THR A 163 -11.05 10.93 -14.52
N ASN A 164 -9.94 11.34 -15.13
CA ASN A 164 -9.91 11.90 -16.48
C ASN A 164 -9.12 11.08 -17.50
N LEU A 165 -8.67 9.88 -17.12
CA LEU A 165 -8.09 8.90 -18.04
C LEU A 165 -9.22 8.08 -18.67
N LEU A 166 -9.51 8.36 -19.94
CA LEU A 166 -10.59 7.75 -20.69
C LEU A 166 -10.09 6.98 -21.92
N GLU A 167 -8.92 6.40 -21.82
CA GLU A 167 -8.13 5.85 -22.93
C GLU A 167 -8.91 4.92 -23.88
N LYS A 168 -10.00 4.36 -23.40
CA LYS A 168 -10.80 3.37 -24.15
C LYS A 168 -12.27 3.72 -24.25
N ILE A 169 -12.67 4.83 -23.64
CA ILE A 169 -14.00 5.38 -23.81
C ILE A 169 -13.96 6.24 -25.06
N ASN A 170 -14.82 5.98 -26.04
CA ASN A 170 -15.04 6.91 -27.13
C ASN A 170 -15.59 8.20 -26.53
N PRO A 171 -14.78 9.26 -26.41
CA PRO A 171 -15.29 10.49 -25.83
C PRO A 171 -16.38 11.06 -26.74
N ALA A 172 -17.41 11.62 -26.13
CA ALA A 172 -18.43 12.31 -26.87
C ALA A 172 -17.78 13.41 -27.75
N PRO A 173 -18.30 13.68 -28.96
CA PRO A 173 -17.69 14.64 -29.89
C PRO A 173 -17.36 16.00 -29.25
N GLN A 174 -18.20 16.46 -28.32
CA GLN A 174 -18.02 17.72 -27.60
C GLN A 174 -16.81 17.74 -26.66
N TRP A 175 -16.18 16.61 -26.36
CA TRP A 175 -14.99 16.53 -25.51
C TRP A 175 -13.70 16.28 -26.27
N GLN A 176 -13.79 16.10 -27.57
CA GLN A 176 -12.60 15.84 -28.40
C GLN A 176 -11.51 16.91 -28.19
N ASP A 177 -11.93 18.17 -28.02
CA ASP A 177 -11.00 19.28 -27.79
C ASP A 177 -10.30 19.22 -26.43
N SER A 178 -10.86 18.51 -25.46
CA SER A 178 -10.23 18.31 -24.15
C SER A 178 -9.28 17.11 -24.08
N LEU A 179 -9.29 16.25 -25.11
CA LEU A 179 -8.48 15.05 -25.16
C LEU A 179 -7.02 15.39 -25.45
N ASN A 180 -6.13 14.94 -24.58
CA ASN A 180 -4.71 14.94 -24.86
C ASN A 180 -4.39 13.85 -25.89
N ALA A 181 -3.94 14.25 -27.08
CA ALA A 181 -3.68 13.35 -28.19
C ALA A 181 -2.63 12.27 -27.89
N ASN A 182 -1.73 12.51 -26.94
CA ASN A 182 -0.62 11.61 -26.63
C ASN A 182 -0.89 10.66 -25.46
N LYS A 183 -1.87 10.94 -24.60
CA LYS A 183 -2.06 10.25 -23.33
C LYS A 183 -3.45 9.71 -23.05
N GLY A 184 -4.43 9.99 -23.91
CA GLY A 184 -5.80 9.55 -23.69
C GLY A 184 -6.51 10.20 -22.48
N ALA A 185 -5.95 11.28 -21.92
CA ALA A 185 -6.49 11.98 -20.76
C ALA A 185 -7.20 13.26 -21.15
N MET A 186 -8.29 13.60 -20.44
CA MET A 186 -9.07 14.82 -20.65
C MET A 186 -8.53 15.96 -19.80
N SER A 187 -8.38 17.15 -20.41
CA SER A 187 -8.11 18.39 -19.66
C SER A 187 -9.31 18.75 -18.77
N PHE A 188 -9.06 19.12 -17.52
CA PHE A 188 -10.08 19.68 -16.63
C PHE A 188 -10.34 21.17 -16.85
N SER A 189 -9.36 21.87 -17.37
CA SER A 189 -9.45 23.32 -17.54
C SER A 189 -10.06 23.76 -18.87
N GLU A 190 -10.07 22.85 -19.85
CA GLU A 190 -10.43 23.18 -21.24
C GLU A 190 -11.22 22.05 -21.91
N GLY A 191 -11.91 22.34 -23.03
CA GLY A 191 -12.58 21.36 -23.88
C GLY A 191 -13.88 20.79 -23.34
N GLY A 192 -14.40 21.27 -22.20
CA GLY A 192 -15.75 20.95 -21.74
C GLY A 192 -15.94 19.59 -21.02
N PHE A 193 -14.87 18.83 -20.79
CA PHE A 193 -14.98 17.55 -20.06
C PHE A 193 -15.43 17.72 -18.61
N LEU A 194 -14.84 18.67 -17.86
CA LEU A 194 -15.11 18.82 -16.43
C LEU A 194 -16.58 19.08 -16.10
N PRO A 195 -17.33 19.97 -16.79
CA PRO A 195 -18.75 20.15 -16.53
C PRO A 195 -19.55 18.84 -16.65
N HIS A 196 -19.30 18.06 -17.70
CA HIS A 196 -19.97 16.77 -17.90
C HIS A 196 -19.59 15.74 -16.82
N PHE A 197 -18.33 15.72 -16.42
CA PHE A 197 -17.87 14.83 -15.33
C PHE A 197 -18.58 15.19 -14.02
N MET A 198 -18.70 16.48 -13.70
CA MET A 198 -19.43 16.92 -12.50
C MET A 198 -20.92 16.61 -12.56
N GLU A 199 -21.56 16.72 -13.74
CA GLU A 199 -22.94 16.28 -13.94
C GLU A 199 -23.08 14.76 -13.73
N THR A 200 -22.08 13.99 -14.10
CA THR A 200 -22.06 12.54 -13.86
C THR A 200 -21.92 12.21 -12.38
N LEU A 201 -21.09 12.93 -11.64
CA LEU A 201 -21.00 12.76 -10.18
C LEU A 201 -22.34 13.10 -9.52
N GLN A 202 -22.99 14.21 -9.96
CA GLN A 202 -24.30 14.60 -9.44
C GLN A 202 -25.38 13.56 -9.77
N TYR A 203 -25.37 13.03 -10.99
CA TYR A 203 -26.28 11.96 -11.38
C TYR A 203 -26.19 10.77 -10.42
N TRP A 204 -24.99 10.29 -10.11
CA TRP A 204 -24.80 9.19 -9.18
C TRP A 204 -25.15 9.55 -7.73
N TYR A 205 -24.89 10.75 -7.31
CA TYR A 205 -25.32 11.22 -5.98
C TYR A 205 -26.85 11.17 -5.86
N ASP A 206 -27.56 11.64 -6.88
CA ASP A 206 -29.03 11.62 -6.92
C ASP A 206 -29.59 10.18 -6.95
N HIS A 207 -28.81 9.20 -7.47
CA HIS A 207 -29.11 7.77 -7.42
C HIS A 207 -28.69 7.09 -6.11
N GLY A 208 -28.13 7.82 -5.16
CA GLY A 208 -27.84 7.33 -3.81
C GLY A 208 -26.39 7.02 -3.50
N ILE A 209 -25.47 7.24 -4.43
CA ILE A 209 -24.02 7.12 -4.17
C ILE A 209 -23.57 8.22 -3.20
N ARG A 210 -22.71 7.86 -2.24
CA ARG A 210 -22.26 8.76 -1.18
C ARG A 210 -20.74 8.81 -1.02
N MET A 211 -20.00 7.94 -1.70
CA MET A 211 -18.54 7.97 -1.71
C MET A 211 -18.02 7.87 -3.15
N TYR A 212 -17.00 8.66 -3.46
CA TYR A 212 -16.36 8.73 -4.76
C TYR A 212 -14.85 8.52 -4.60
N LYS A 213 -14.32 7.46 -5.22
CA LYS A 213 -12.91 7.16 -5.31
C LYS A 213 -12.39 7.67 -6.65
N PHE A 214 -11.51 8.66 -6.63
CA PHE A 214 -10.87 9.22 -7.81
C PHE A 214 -9.48 8.63 -7.96
N ASP A 215 -9.24 7.97 -9.08
CA ASP A 215 -8.00 7.28 -9.37
C ASP A 215 -7.44 7.70 -10.73
N PHE A 216 -6.13 7.49 -10.96
CA PHE A 216 -5.44 7.75 -12.23
C PHE A 216 -5.63 9.16 -12.81
N ALA A 217 -5.71 10.19 -11.96
CA ALA A 217 -5.82 11.56 -12.44
C ALA A 217 -4.55 12.00 -13.17
N ASP A 218 -4.69 12.42 -14.45
CA ASP A 218 -3.64 13.11 -15.17
C ASP A 218 -3.87 14.62 -15.13
N LEU A 219 -3.19 15.27 -14.21
CA LEU A 219 -3.27 16.72 -14.02
C LEU A 219 -2.42 17.50 -15.04
N ASP A 220 -1.62 16.81 -15.84
CA ASP A 220 -0.83 17.40 -16.92
C ASP A 220 -1.57 17.34 -18.28
N ALA A 221 -2.77 16.76 -18.31
CA ALA A 221 -3.58 16.65 -19.51
C ALA A 221 -3.95 18.03 -20.07
N ALA A 222 -3.73 18.22 -21.36
CA ALA A 222 -3.97 19.47 -22.07
C ALA A 222 -4.60 19.20 -23.43
N THR A 223 -5.26 20.22 -23.98
CA THR A 223 -5.64 20.18 -25.39
C THR A 223 -4.38 20.29 -26.28
N PRO A 224 -4.41 19.78 -27.52
CA PRO A 224 -3.27 19.89 -28.43
C PRO A 224 -2.80 21.32 -28.69
N GLU A 225 -3.71 22.29 -28.58
CA GLU A 225 -3.39 23.71 -28.74
C GLU A 225 -2.71 24.26 -27.48
N THR A 226 -3.20 23.92 -26.32
CA THR A 226 -2.67 24.36 -25.03
C THR A 226 -1.26 23.83 -24.78
N GLU A 227 -0.97 22.59 -25.17
CA GLU A 227 0.39 22.02 -25.08
C GLU A 227 1.44 22.83 -25.85
N LYS A 228 1.04 23.53 -26.92
CA LYS A 228 1.95 24.36 -27.72
C LYS A 228 2.20 25.75 -27.11
N THR A 229 1.32 26.21 -26.25
CA THR A 229 1.28 27.62 -25.80
C THR A 229 1.57 27.80 -24.31
N LYS A 230 1.41 26.75 -23.49
CA LYS A 230 1.60 26.83 -22.04
C LYS A 230 2.68 25.87 -21.55
N SER A 231 3.35 26.22 -20.46
CA SER A 231 4.26 25.31 -19.78
C SER A 231 3.49 24.20 -19.04
N LYS A 232 4.16 23.09 -18.72
CA LYS A 232 3.56 21.99 -17.94
C LYS A 232 3.03 22.48 -16.59
N GLU A 233 3.76 23.35 -15.91
CA GLU A 233 3.35 23.93 -14.62
C GLU A 233 2.07 24.77 -14.76
N GLN A 234 1.93 25.54 -15.84
CA GLN A 234 0.73 26.31 -16.12
C GLN A 234 -0.47 25.41 -16.41
N ILE A 235 -0.28 24.34 -17.20
CA ILE A 235 -1.30 23.35 -17.50
C ILE A 235 -1.74 22.65 -16.20
N ARG A 236 -0.80 22.12 -15.44
CA ARG A 236 -1.07 21.43 -14.17
C ARG A 236 -1.81 22.34 -13.19
N SER A 237 -1.34 23.57 -13.00
CA SER A 237 -2.00 24.54 -12.12
C SER A 237 -3.44 24.82 -12.54
N ALA A 238 -3.68 25.00 -13.83
CA ALA A 238 -5.02 25.27 -14.36
C ALA A 238 -5.97 24.08 -14.13
N ASN A 239 -5.51 22.84 -14.37
CA ASN A 239 -6.30 21.63 -14.12
C ASN A 239 -6.59 21.44 -12.64
N VAL A 240 -5.59 21.56 -11.76
CA VAL A 240 -5.75 21.48 -10.31
C VAL A 240 -6.78 22.50 -9.82
N ASP A 241 -6.66 23.74 -10.23
CA ASP A 241 -7.57 24.81 -9.79
C ASP A 241 -8.99 24.62 -10.34
N ALA A 242 -9.14 24.16 -11.58
CA ALA A 242 -10.44 23.88 -12.17
C ALA A 242 -11.15 22.74 -11.43
N PHE A 243 -10.47 21.60 -11.24
CA PHE A 243 -11.06 20.45 -10.61
C PHE A 243 -11.36 20.70 -9.12
N ARG A 244 -10.43 21.32 -8.40
CA ARG A 244 -10.64 21.69 -6.99
C ARG A 244 -11.85 22.61 -6.80
N ARG A 245 -12.01 23.65 -7.63
CA ARG A 245 -13.21 24.52 -7.58
C ARG A 245 -14.50 23.77 -7.88
N ALA A 246 -14.48 22.85 -8.84
CA ALA A 246 -15.65 22.05 -9.18
C ALA A 246 -16.04 21.10 -8.04
N LEU A 247 -15.08 20.37 -7.46
CA LEU A 247 -15.32 19.49 -6.32
C LEU A 247 -15.79 20.26 -5.09
N LYS A 248 -15.28 21.48 -4.85
CA LYS A 248 -15.75 22.32 -3.75
C LYS A 248 -17.23 22.65 -3.89
N LYS A 249 -17.66 23.09 -5.08
CA LYS A 249 -19.09 23.35 -5.38
C LYS A 249 -19.94 22.09 -5.25
N PHE A 250 -19.42 20.94 -5.68
CA PHE A 250 -20.12 19.68 -5.57
C PHE A 250 -20.34 19.30 -4.08
N ARG A 251 -19.31 19.48 -3.24
CA ARG A 251 -19.39 19.24 -1.80
C ARG A 251 -20.32 20.22 -1.09
N GLU A 252 -20.30 21.52 -1.46
CA GLU A 252 -21.21 22.53 -0.91
C GLU A 252 -22.67 22.17 -1.17
N LYS A 253 -22.97 21.61 -2.35
CA LYS A 253 -24.30 21.13 -2.71
C LYS A 253 -24.67 19.81 -2.04
N ASN A 254 -23.69 18.95 -1.80
CA ASN A 254 -23.84 17.56 -1.32
C ASN A 254 -22.93 17.35 -0.09
N PRO A 255 -23.29 17.88 1.09
CA PRO A 255 -22.39 17.95 2.25
C PRO A 255 -22.10 16.58 2.92
N ASP A 256 -22.90 15.56 2.63
CA ASP A 256 -22.74 14.19 3.15
C ASP A 256 -21.90 13.29 2.24
N VAL A 257 -21.30 13.85 1.19
CA VAL A 257 -20.45 13.07 0.28
C VAL A 257 -19.05 12.87 0.85
N VAL A 258 -18.49 11.68 0.65
CA VAL A 258 -17.09 11.35 0.91
C VAL A 258 -16.32 11.35 -0.41
N LEU A 259 -15.24 12.11 -0.47
CA LEU A 259 -14.37 12.19 -1.64
C LEU A 259 -12.96 11.70 -1.27
N ALA A 260 -12.53 10.61 -1.89
CA ALA A 260 -11.23 9.99 -1.66
C ALA A 260 -10.35 10.12 -2.90
N ALA A 261 -9.18 10.76 -2.75
CA ALA A 261 -8.18 10.85 -3.80
C ALA A 261 -7.25 9.64 -3.75
N PHE A 262 -7.09 9.00 -4.90
CA PHE A 262 -6.16 7.89 -5.10
C PHE A 262 -4.97 8.33 -5.99
N ASN A 263 -4.55 7.54 -6.96
CA ASN A 263 -3.37 7.85 -7.78
C ASN A 263 -3.57 9.12 -8.62
N GLY A 264 -2.51 9.92 -8.74
CA GLY A 264 -2.45 11.16 -9.53
C GLY A 264 -2.62 12.48 -8.76
N PHE A 265 -3.00 12.44 -7.48
CA PHE A 265 -3.26 13.65 -6.69
C PHE A 265 -2.11 14.05 -5.76
N GLY A 266 -1.10 13.28 -5.62
CA GLY A 266 0.07 13.55 -4.80
C GLY A 266 0.73 12.25 -4.36
N GLY A 267 1.98 12.39 -3.89
CA GLY A 267 2.85 11.23 -3.88
C GLY A 267 3.03 10.73 -5.31
N ASP A 268 4.13 10.21 -5.64
CA ASP A 268 4.38 9.78 -7.00
C ASP A 268 4.09 8.30 -7.13
N VAL A 269 3.16 7.92 -8.02
CA VAL A 269 2.88 6.52 -8.32
C VAL A 269 4.14 5.80 -8.82
N GLU A 270 5.02 6.53 -9.51
CA GLU A 270 6.32 5.99 -9.93
C GLU A 270 7.29 5.75 -8.77
N SER A 271 7.11 6.42 -7.64
CA SER A 271 7.87 6.16 -6.42
C SER A 271 7.47 4.87 -5.73
N THR A 272 6.57 4.12 -6.30
CA THR A 272 6.23 2.74 -5.94
C THR A 272 7.40 1.78 -6.05
N SER A 273 8.51 2.26 -6.53
CA SER A 273 9.78 1.55 -6.59
C SER A 273 10.42 1.29 -5.22
N GLY A 274 9.68 1.41 -4.14
CA GLY A 274 10.19 1.18 -2.80
C GLY A 274 10.07 2.42 -1.90
N PRO A 275 10.65 2.39 -0.71
CA PRO A 275 10.50 3.42 0.31
C PRO A 275 11.30 4.69 0.01
N PHE A 276 11.06 5.33 -1.13
CA PHE A 276 11.78 6.55 -1.51
C PHE A 276 10.98 7.82 -1.32
N PRO A 277 11.68 8.98 -1.27
CA PRO A 277 11.01 10.28 -1.33
C PRO A 277 10.12 10.38 -2.56
N PHE A 278 8.96 11.01 -2.41
CA PHE A 278 8.14 11.36 -3.56
C PHE A 278 8.92 12.25 -4.52
N ARG A 279 8.80 12.02 -5.82
CA ARG A 279 9.31 12.94 -6.84
C ARG A 279 8.56 14.25 -6.80
N ASN A 280 7.24 14.16 -6.64
CA ASN A 280 6.36 15.32 -6.51
C ASN A 280 5.83 15.39 -5.07
N PRO A 281 5.92 16.55 -4.41
CA PRO A 281 5.32 16.71 -3.10
C PRO A 281 3.79 16.62 -3.19
N VAL A 282 3.18 16.19 -2.10
CA VAL A 282 1.71 16.22 -1.98
C VAL A 282 1.24 17.67 -2.00
N ASP A 283 0.27 17.98 -2.87
CA ASP A 283 -0.35 19.29 -2.90
C ASP A 283 -1.42 19.39 -1.79
N LEU A 284 -1.09 20.10 -0.72
CA LEU A 284 -1.98 20.26 0.44
C LEU A 284 -3.29 20.98 0.11
N ARG A 285 -3.39 21.65 -1.03
CA ARG A 285 -4.66 22.27 -1.47
C ARG A 285 -5.77 21.25 -1.71
N TRP A 286 -5.42 19.98 -1.96
CA TRP A 286 -6.39 18.89 -2.07
C TRP A 286 -7.16 18.62 -0.79
N LEU A 287 -6.60 18.96 0.39
CA LEU A 287 -7.29 18.84 1.67
C LEU A 287 -8.54 19.73 1.79
N GLU A 288 -8.69 20.72 0.92
CA GLU A 288 -9.91 21.54 0.86
C GLU A 288 -11.12 20.74 0.33
N VAL A 289 -10.87 19.72 -0.48
CA VAL A 289 -11.93 19.01 -1.20
C VAL A 289 -11.97 17.49 -0.92
N PHE A 290 -10.83 16.84 -0.73
CA PHE A 290 -10.79 15.42 -0.44
C PHE A 290 -10.79 15.14 1.05
N ASP A 291 -11.51 14.12 1.47
CA ASP A 291 -11.54 13.63 2.86
C ASP A 291 -10.27 12.84 3.19
N SER A 292 -9.74 12.13 2.21
CA SER A 292 -8.48 11.40 2.33
C SER A 292 -7.66 11.44 1.04
N LEU A 293 -6.34 11.28 1.22
CA LEU A 293 -5.40 11.01 0.14
C LEU A 293 -4.79 9.63 0.35
N TYR A 294 -4.81 8.82 -0.68
CA TYR A 294 -4.32 7.45 -0.64
C TYR A 294 -2.80 7.40 -0.60
N SER A 295 -2.26 6.59 0.29
CA SER A 295 -0.80 6.46 0.48
C SER A 295 -0.12 5.48 -0.48
N GLY A 296 -0.87 4.90 -1.41
CA GLY A 296 -0.38 3.96 -2.42
C GLY A 296 -0.77 2.52 -2.14
N ASP A 297 -0.70 1.70 -3.19
CA ASP A 297 -1.04 0.28 -3.12
C ASP A 297 -0.04 -0.48 -2.24
N PRO A 298 -0.49 -1.48 -1.47
CA PRO A 298 0.40 -2.28 -0.65
C PRO A 298 1.31 -3.13 -1.54
N ARG A 299 2.61 -2.92 -1.42
CA ARG A 299 3.66 -3.62 -2.19
C ARG A 299 4.71 -4.15 -1.25
N ALA A 300 5.49 -5.12 -1.72
CA ALA A 300 6.67 -5.52 -0.98
C ALA A 300 7.72 -4.39 -0.99
N SER A 301 8.26 -4.08 0.20
CA SER A 301 9.38 -3.14 0.34
C SER A 301 10.69 -3.76 -0.11
N ASP A 302 11.76 -2.98 -0.12
CA ASP A 302 13.11 -3.46 -0.43
C ASP A 302 13.85 -4.01 0.79
N VAL A 303 13.13 -4.71 1.65
CA VAL A 303 13.66 -5.35 2.87
C VAL A 303 13.45 -6.87 2.73
N PRO A 304 14.29 -7.54 1.92
CA PRO A 304 14.07 -8.94 1.53
C PRO A 304 14.41 -9.96 2.62
N GLU A 305 15.17 -9.57 3.63
CA GLU A 305 15.67 -10.48 4.66
C GLU A 305 14.61 -10.93 5.64
N MET A 306 13.46 -10.31 5.62
CA MET A 306 12.36 -10.63 6.53
C MET A 306 11.23 -11.40 5.85
N ASN A 307 10.19 -11.68 6.61
CA ASN A 307 8.97 -12.27 6.10
C ASN A 307 8.35 -11.40 5.00
N PHE A 308 7.97 -12.02 3.88
CA PHE A 308 7.42 -11.32 2.72
C PHE A 308 6.21 -10.44 3.05
N TRP A 309 5.29 -10.93 3.86
CA TRP A 309 4.09 -10.18 4.23
C TRP A 309 4.41 -8.96 5.09
N ARG A 310 5.40 -9.10 6.00
CA ARG A 310 5.90 -7.94 6.78
C ARG A 310 6.56 -6.90 5.88
N SER A 311 7.21 -7.33 4.81
CA SER A 311 7.77 -6.41 3.81
C SER A 311 6.68 -5.54 3.17
N MET A 312 5.49 -6.10 2.87
CA MET A 312 4.35 -5.32 2.37
C MET A 312 3.83 -4.32 3.42
N ASP A 313 3.72 -4.75 4.68
CA ASP A 313 3.30 -3.86 5.76
C ASP A 313 4.28 -2.69 5.95
N ILE A 314 5.58 -2.96 5.88
CA ILE A 314 6.63 -1.94 5.97
C ILE A 314 6.53 -0.94 4.82
N TYR A 315 6.23 -1.38 3.61
CA TYR A 315 6.02 -0.47 2.49
C TYR A 315 4.87 0.50 2.77
N SER A 316 3.71 -0.01 3.18
CA SER A 316 2.54 0.81 3.49
C SER A 316 2.83 1.80 4.64
N ASP A 317 3.49 1.35 5.70
CA ASP A 317 3.88 2.20 6.83
C ASP A 317 4.89 3.27 6.43
N HIS A 318 5.84 2.92 5.53
CA HIS A 318 6.80 3.88 5.00
C HIS A 318 6.10 4.97 4.18
N MET A 319 5.15 4.59 3.32
CA MET A 319 4.38 5.55 2.52
C MET A 319 3.58 6.50 3.42
N VAL A 320 2.90 6.00 4.43
CA VAL A 320 2.19 6.83 5.42
C VAL A 320 3.16 7.83 6.10
N ARG A 321 4.34 7.37 6.52
CA ARG A 321 5.38 8.24 7.10
C ARG A 321 5.85 9.32 6.13
N ARG A 322 5.97 9.01 4.83
CA ARG A 322 6.37 9.99 3.80
C ARG A 322 5.30 11.04 3.59
N TYR A 323 4.03 10.67 3.59
CA TYR A 323 2.90 11.60 3.53
C TYR A 323 2.88 12.53 4.75
N GLU A 324 3.06 11.97 5.95
CA GLU A 324 3.18 12.74 7.19
C GLU A 324 4.35 13.75 7.12
N GLN A 325 5.52 13.33 6.65
CA GLN A 325 6.67 14.21 6.45
C GLN A 325 6.43 15.32 5.41
N SER A 326 5.48 15.13 4.52
CA SER A 326 4.99 16.14 3.57
C SER A 326 3.88 17.01 4.17
N PHE A 327 3.72 17.02 5.49
CA PHE A 327 2.75 17.79 6.27
C PHE A 327 1.28 17.36 6.09
N LEU A 328 1.04 16.15 5.57
CA LEU A 328 -0.31 15.60 5.56
C LEU A 328 -0.65 15.08 6.96
N PRO A 329 -1.78 15.49 7.57
CA PRO A 329 -2.21 14.91 8.84
C PRO A 329 -2.49 13.41 8.71
N LEU A 330 -2.10 12.60 9.69
CA LEU A 330 -2.28 11.14 9.64
C LEU A 330 -3.74 10.74 9.40
N GLU A 331 -4.67 11.45 10.01
CA GLU A 331 -6.10 11.21 9.86
C GLU A 331 -6.62 11.45 8.43
N ARG A 332 -5.86 12.17 7.60
CA ARG A 332 -6.20 12.45 6.18
C ARG A 332 -5.52 11.49 5.21
N ILE A 333 -4.82 10.48 5.71
CA ILE A 333 -4.14 9.47 4.89
C ILE A 333 -4.99 8.21 4.88
N ASP A 334 -5.48 7.81 3.71
CA ASP A 334 -6.09 6.50 3.49
C ASP A 334 -4.98 5.49 3.22
N SER A 335 -5.03 4.39 3.93
CA SER A 335 -4.13 3.27 3.73
C SER A 335 -4.87 1.94 3.79
N THR A 336 -4.49 1.04 2.91
CA THR A 336 -5.10 -0.29 2.85
C THR A 336 -4.74 -1.13 4.09
N GLY A 337 -5.74 -1.77 4.69
CA GLY A 337 -5.55 -2.68 5.80
C GLY A 337 -5.12 -4.08 5.35
N PHE A 338 -5.88 -4.68 4.48
CA PHE A 338 -5.59 -5.96 3.85
C PHE A 338 -6.31 -6.08 2.51
N MET A 339 -5.75 -6.92 1.65
CA MET A 339 -6.40 -7.39 0.44
C MET A 339 -6.48 -8.91 0.48
N LEU A 340 -7.67 -9.43 0.73
CA LEU A 340 -7.95 -10.86 0.69
C LEU A 340 -8.33 -11.24 -0.73
N GLY A 341 -7.78 -12.31 -1.24
CA GLY A 341 -8.12 -12.69 -2.59
C GLY A 341 -7.58 -14.04 -2.99
N ASN A 342 -8.12 -14.57 -4.07
CA ASN A 342 -7.71 -15.83 -4.67
C ASN A 342 -7.33 -15.67 -6.15
N THR A 343 -7.36 -14.43 -6.64
CA THR A 343 -6.97 -14.06 -7.99
C THR A 343 -5.47 -13.85 -8.09
N GLY A 344 -4.93 -13.70 -9.27
CA GLY A 344 -3.49 -13.57 -9.48
C GLY A 344 -2.93 -12.16 -9.29
N THR A 345 -3.60 -11.27 -8.56
CA THR A 345 -3.15 -9.89 -8.42
C THR A 345 -1.90 -9.75 -7.57
N ILE A 346 -1.20 -8.63 -7.76
CA ILE A 346 0.03 -8.30 -7.02
C ILE A 346 -0.17 -8.09 -5.52
N TYR A 347 -1.39 -7.78 -5.13
CA TYR A 347 -1.77 -7.44 -3.76
C TYR A 347 -2.33 -8.62 -3.00
N TYR A 348 -2.39 -9.74 -3.67
CA TYR A 348 -2.96 -10.97 -3.19
C TYR A 348 -2.31 -11.48 -1.90
N ARG A 349 -3.08 -11.55 -0.85
CA ARG A 349 -2.63 -12.01 0.47
C ARG A 349 -3.28 -13.33 0.89
N LYS A 350 -4.34 -13.81 0.26
CA LYS A 350 -5.32 -14.74 0.86
C LYS A 350 -5.69 -14.22 2.24
N THR A 351 -5.46 -15.08 3.25
CA THR A 351 -5.56 -14.71 4.67
C THR A 351 -4.19 -14.61 5.35
N SER A 352 -3.09 -14.61 4.57
CA SER A 352 -1.74 -14.60 5.16
C SER A 352 -1.44 -13.27 5.83
N ALA A 353 -1.10 -13.32 7.11
CA ALA A 353 -0.74 -12.16 7.93
C ALA A 353 -1.76 -11.00 7.92
N TRP A 354 -3.03 -11.28 7.64
CA TRP A 354 -4.06 -10.24 7.51
C TRP A 354 -4.30 -9.49 8.82
N LYS A 355 -4.19 -10.19 9.97
CA LYS A 355 -4.40 -9.59 11.30
C LYS A 355 -3.38 -8.50 11.59
N GLY A 356 -2.12 -8.75 11.26
CA GLY A 356 -1.07 -7.74 11.39
C GLY A 356 -1.29 -6.53 10.49
N ALA A 357 -1.65 -6.74 9.22
CA ALA A 357 -1.93 -5.67 8.28
C ALA A 357 -3.13 -4.81 8.72
N PHE A 358 -4.21 -5.45 9.18
CA PHE A 358 -5.38 -4.75 9.68
C PHE A 358 -5.08 -3.94 10.94
N LEU A 359 -4.33 -4.53 11.87
CA LEU A 359 -3.94 -3.86 13.11
C LEU A 359 -3.08 -2.62 12.84
N LEU A 360 -2.15 -2.70 11.88
CA LEU A 360 -1.34 -1.55 11.45
C LEU A 360 -2.19 -0.46 10.81
N MET A 361 -3.16 -0.82 9.94
CA MET A 361 -4.09 0.15 9.38
C MET A 361 -4.81 0.94 10.48
N MET A 362 -5.40 0.24 11.45
CA MET A 362 -6.10 0.87 12.56
C MET A 362 -5.16 1.74 13.41
N ALA A 363 -3.92 1.30 13.61
CA ALA A 363 -2.93 2.02 14.40
C ALA A 363 -2.47 3.33 13.75
N ARG A 364 -2.53 3.45 12.42
CA ARG A 364 -2.20 4.68 11.68
C ARG A 364 -3.17 5.82 11.97
N GLY A 365 -4.39 5.52 12.45
CA GLY A 365 -5.37 6.52 12.88
C GLY A 365 -6.01 7.32 11.75
N GLY A 366 -6.14 6.73 10.56
CA GLY A 366 -6.84 7.33 9.42
C GLY A 366 -8.35 7.45 9.63
N TRP A 367 -8.98 8.44 9.03
CA TRP A 367 -10.44 8.55 8.99
C TRP A 367 -11.08 7.54 8.06
N VAL A 368 -10.48 7.34 6.88
CA VAL A 368 -10.91 6.34 5.91
C VAL A 368 -10.07 5.10 6.11
N ASN A 369 -10.72 3.99 6.42
CA ASN A 369 -10.09 2.71 6.69
C ASN A 369 -10.61 1.69 5.69
N THR A 370 -9.82 1.37 4.67
CA THR A 370 -10.25 0.57 3.54
C THR A 370 -9.68 -0.85 3.61
N VAL A 371 -10.55 -1.85 3.47
CA VAL A 371 -10.17 -3.26 3.28
C VAL A 371 -10.75 -3.78 1.98
N HIS A 372 -10.09 -4.76 1.37
CA HIS A 372 -10.36 -5.20 0.01
C HIS A 372 -10.49 -6.71 -0.11
N GLY A 373 -11.17 -7.14 -1.17
CA GLY A 373 -11.17 -8.52 -1.65
C GLY A 373 -12.25 -9.39 -1.05
N ASN A 374 -12.01 -10.70 -1.01
CA ASN A 374 -12.97 -11.73 -0.70
C ASN A 374 -13.21 -11.89 0.80
N LEU A 375 -14.29 -11.33 1.32
CA LEU A 375 -14.61 -11.37 2.76
C LEU A 375 -15.04 -12.77 3.24
N GLU A 376 -15.46 -13.65 2.35
CA GLU A 376 -15.80 -15.05 2.68
C GLU A 376 -14.62 -15.86 3.22
N PHE A 377 -13.40 -15.40 3.05
CA PHE A 377 -12.21 -16.03 3.64
C PHE A 377 -12.09 -15.80 5.15
N LEU A 378 -12.80 -14.82 5.69
CA LEU A 378 -12.82 -14.56 7.12
C LEU A 378 -13.82 -15.47 7.81
N THR A 379 -13.35 -16.25 8.78
CA THR A 379 -14.21 -17.08 9.63
C THR A 379 -15.02 -16.23 10.63
N ASP A 380 -15.97 -16.85 11.32
CA ASP A 380 -16.72 -16.16 12.39
C ASP A 380 -15.81 -15.80 13.58
N GLU A 381 -14.74 -16.54 13.82
CA GLU A 381 -13.72 -16.18 14.81
C GLU A 381 -12.91 -14.96 14.36
N ASP A 382 -12.54 -14.91 13.09
CA ASP A 382 -11.88 -13.75 12.49
C ASP A 382 -12.77 -12.50 12.55
N ALA A 383 -14.08 -12.66 12.33
CA ALA A 383 -15.03 -11.56 12.46
C ALA A 383 -15.08 -10.99 13.89
N ARG A 384 -15.10 -11.85 14.92
CA ARG A 384 -15.03 -11.41 16.33
C ARG A 384 -13.73 -10.70 16.65
N TRP A 385 -12.63 -11.21 16.13
CA TRP A 385 -11.31 -10.59 16.27
C TRP A 385 -11.28 -9.21 15.60
N PHE A 386 -11.77 -9.11 14.38
CA PHE A 386 -11.88 -7.87 13.62
C PHE A 386 -12.68 -6.82 14.39
N ALA A 387 -13.89 -7.17 14.84
CA ALA A 387 -14.75 -6.29 15.64
C ALA A 387 -14.06 -5.82 16.93
N LYS A 388 -13.29 -6.69 17.58
CA LYS A 388 -12.56 -6.36 18.80
C LYS A 388 -11.46 -5.31 18.55
N VAL A 389 -10.74 -5.40 17.44
CA VAL A 389 -9.73 -4.40 17.06
C VAL A 389 -10.40 -3.07 16.72
N GLN A 390 -11.49 -3.07 15.94
CA GLN A 390 -12.24 -1.86 15.66
C GLN A 390 -12.74 -1.19 16.96
N ALA A 391 -13.32 -1.96 17.87
CA ALA A 391 -13.80 -1.45 19.15
C ALA A 391 -12.70 -0.82 20.01
N LEU A 392 -11.49 -1.41 20.00
CA LEU A 392 -10.33 -0.84 20.70
C LEU A 392 -9.99 0.55 20.17
N TYR A 393 -9.82 0.68 18.85
CA TYR A 393 -9.40 1.95 18.24
C TYR A 393 -10.52 3.00 18.21
N LEU A 394 -11.77 2.60 18.10
CA LEU A 394 -12.91 3.50 18.31
C LEU A 394 -12.98 4.01 19.76
N GLY A 395 -12.76 3.13 20.74
CA GLY A 395 -12.72 3.50 22.16
C GLY A 395 -11.56 4.42 22.53
N LEU A 396 -10.45 4.36 21.79
CA LEU A 396 -9.32 5.27 21.91
C LEU A 396 -9.59 6.64 21.28
N GLU A 397 -10.64 6.78 20.47
CA GLU A 397 -10.84 7.96 19.63
C GLU A 397 -9.52 8.36 18.94
N SER A 398 -8.91 7.37 18.24
CA SER A 398 -7.51 7.43 17.78
C SER A 398 -7.26 8.53 16.74
N ILE A 399 -8.31 9.02 16.10
CA ILE A 399 -8.22 10.08 15.09
C ILE A 399 -7.67 11.36 15.70
N GLY A 400 -6.61 11.88 15.10
CA GLY A 400 -5.90 13.06 15.56
C GLY A 400 -5.12 12.87 16.87
N ARG A 401 -5.16 11.66 17.47
CA ARG A 401 -4.39 11.31 18.68
C ARG A 401 -3.22 10.39 18.40
N THR A 402 -3.25 9.67 17.29
CA THR A 402 -2.14 8.80 16.88
C THR A 402 -0.91 9.61 16.58
N LYS A 403 0.22 9.12 17.08
CA LYS A 403 1.55 9.66 16.80
C LYS A 403 2.47 8.56 16.31
N THR A 404 3.27 8.89 15.34
CA THR A 404 4.36 8.04 14.88
C THR A 404 5.56 8.19 15.81
N PHE A 405 6.38 7.15 15.92
CA PHE A 405 7.64 7.19 16.65
C PHE A 405 8.67 6.25 16.05
N GLY A 406 9.91 6.38 16.49
CA GLY A 406 11.04 5.59 16.00
C GLY A 406 11.54 6.07 14.65
N GLY A 407 12.18 5.15 13.92
CA GLY A 407 12.89 5.45 12.68
C GLY A 407 12.03 5.35 11.43
N ILE A 408 12.70 5.20 10.29
CA ILE A 408 12.09 5.10 8.97
C ILE A 408 11.88 3.61 8.61
N PRO A 409 10.64 3.19 8.34
CA PRO A 409 10.33 1.78 8.07
C PRO A 409 11.18 1.16 6.95
N GLY A 410 11.25 1.80 5.81
CA GLY A 410 12.03 1.31 4.65
C GLY A 410 13.55 1.35 4.83
N ASP A 411 14.06 2.08 5.82
CA ASP A 411 15.48 2.09 6.19
C ASP A 411 15.81 1.03 7.25
N VAL A 412 14.90 0.06 7.45
CA VAL A 412 15.08 -1.06 8.39
C VAL A 412 15.22 -0.61 9.85
N GLN A 413 14.69 0.57 10.18
CA GLN A 413 14.74 1.12 11.53
C GLN A 413 13.47 0.78 12.30
N PRO A 414 13.55 0.35 13.57
CA PRO A 414 12.38 0.12 14.41
C PRO A 414 11.49 1.36 14.52
N TYR A 415 10.19 1.14 14.44
CA TYR A 415 9.17 2.20 14.41
C TYR A 415 7.86 1.75 15.05
N GLY A 416 6.93 2.66 15.17
CA GLY A 416 5.58 2.34 15.61
C GLY A 416 4.60 3.50 15.53
N PHE A 417 3.38 3.19 15.95
CA PHE A 417 2.26 4.10 16.09
C PHE A 417 1.70 3.99 17.50
N GLY A 418 1.49 5.12 18.16
CA GLY A 418 0.96 5.17 19.50
C GLY A 418 -0.26 6.08 19.59
N ALA A 419 -1.31 5.63 20.25
CA ALA A 419 -2.47 6.42 20.61
C ALA A 419 -2.62 6.45 22.13
N LEU A 420 -2.79 7.64 22.70
CA LEU A 420 -2.83 7.87 24.13
C LEU A 420 -4.09 8.65 24.52
N ASP A 421 -4.64 8.30 25.67
CA ASP A 421 -5.63 9.10 26.38
C ASP A 421 -5.22 9.25 27.87
N MET A 422 -6.08 9.87 28.67
CA MET A 422 -5.82 10.09 30.11
C MET A 422 -5.77 8.80 30.93
N GLU A 423 -6.33 7.70 30.42
CA GLU A 423 -6.47 6.43 31.15
C GLU A 423 -5.46 5.37 30.71
N GLY A 424 -4.84 5.56 29.55
CA GLY A 424 -3.89 4.59 29.04
C GLY A 424 -3.30 4.94 27.69
N ALA A 425 -2.59 3.96 27.13
CA ALA A 425 -1.97 4.05 25.83
C ALA A 425 -1.97 2.70 25.12
N VAL A 426 -2.00 2.74 23.80
CA VAL A 426 -1.84 1.57 22.94
C VAL A 426 -0.74 1.86 21.92
N TYR A 427 0.20 0.95 21.78
CA TYR A 427 1.30 1.04 20.83
C TYR A 427 1.35 -0.18 19.91
N VAL A 428 1.34 0.05 18.61
CA VAL A 428 1.83 -0.95 17.65
C VAL A 428 3.29 -0.65 17.37
N VAL A 429 4.13 -1.65 17.57
CA VAL A 429 5.59 -1.54 17.42
C VAL A 429 6.08 -2.57 16.43
N VAL A 430 6.92 -2.16 15.50
CA VAL A 430 7.49 -3.00 14.45
C VAL A 430 9.01 -2.95 14.50
N ASN A 431 9.64 -4.10 14.47
CA ASN A 431 11.08 -4.25 14.28
C ASN A 431 11.37 -4.76 12.86
N PRO A 432 11.70 -3.91 11.89
CA PRO A 432 12.01 -4.34 10.53
C PRO A 432 13.42 -4.91 10.36
N ALA A 433 14.26 -4.87 11.39
CA ALA A 433 15.65 -5.33 11.31
C ALA A 433 15.79 -6.84 11.42
N GLN A 434 16.91 -7.37 10.96
CA GLN A 434 17.28 -8.79 11.09
C GLN A 434 17.73 -9.19 12.50
N ALA A 435 18.01 -8.21 13.37
CA ALA A 435 18.43 -8.42 14.73
C ALA A 435 17.29 -8.22 15.72
N VAL A 436 17.42 -8.83 16.88
CA VAL A 436 16.56 -8.52 18.03
C VAL A 436 16.84 -7.09 18.49
N ASN A 437 15.80 -6.27 18.65
CA ASN A 437 15.92 -4.89 19.09
C ASN A 437 15.06 -4.61 20.33
N GLU A 438 15.58 -3.74 21.19
CA GLU A 438 14.82 -3.10 22.26
C GLU A 438 14.34 -1.73 21.79
N ILE A 439 13.05 -1.48 21.84
CA ILE A 439 12.41 -0.30 21.25
C ILE A 439 11.69 0.47 22.34
N GLN A 440 11.96 1.77 22.41
CA GLN A 440 11.36 2.69 23.36
C GLN A 440 9.98 3.15 22.86
N MET A 441 8.96 3.02 23.71
CA MET A 441 7.63 3.58 23.48
C MET A 441 7.53 4.94 24.17
N PRO A 442 7.29 6.03 23.42
CA PRO A 442 7.39 7.39 23.97
C PRO A 442 6.13 7.81 24.75
N GLN A 443 6.24 8.91 25.49
CA GLN A 443 5.13 9.66 26.07
C GLN A 443 4.31 8.97 27.18
N LEU A 444 4.72 7.81 27.67
CA LEU A 444 4.02 7.14 28.79
C LEU A 444 3.91 7.98 30.07
N SER A 445 4.84 8.92 30.26
CA SER A 445 4.78 9.87 31.37
C SER A 445 3.56 10.79 31.37
N GLN A 446 2.88 10.93 30.23
CA GLN A 446 1.65 11.72 30.09
C GLN A 446 0.39 10.94 30.52
N VAL A 447 0.50 9.63 30.69
CA VAL A 447 -0.61 8.78 31.15
C VAL A 447 -0.66 8.82 32.68
N GLN A 448 -1.75 9.27 33.27
CA GLN A 448 -1.88 9.46 34.72
C GLN A 448 -1.63 8.19 35.56
N LYS A 449 -1.78 7.01 34.96
CA LYS A 449 -1.54 5.70 35.59
C LYS A 449 -0.27 5.01 35.05
N ALA A 450 0.74 5.77 34.64
CA ALA A 450 1.95 5.26 33.97
C ALA A 450 2.78 4.25 34.78
N ASN A 451 2.50 4.05 36.07
CA ASN A 451 3.12 3.02 36.91
C ASN A 451 2.63 1.59 36.61
N SER A 452 1.72 1.41 35.65
CA SER A 452 1.28 0.08 35.24
C SER A 452 2.28 -0.56 34.29
N ASN A 453 2.63 -1.83 34.55
CA ASN A 453 3.39 -2.62 33.61
C ASN A 453 2.60 -2.74 32.29
N GLY A 454 3.29 -2.51 31.16
CA GLY A 454 2.69 -2.75 29.85
C GLY A 454 2.32 -4.22 29.65
N ARG A 455 1.19 -4.46 28.99
CA ARG A 455 0.75 -5.80 28.61
C ARG A 455 0.85 -6.00 27.12
N LEU A 456 1.45 -7.11 26.73
CA LEU A 456 1.42 -7.59 25.36
C LEU A 456 -0.01 -8.03 25.01
N LEU A 457 -0.61 -7.40 24.00
CA LEU A 457 -1.98 -7.65 23.58
C LEU A 457 -2.06 -8.47 22.28
N PHE A 458 -1.05 -8.36 21.42
CA PHE A 458 -0.94 -9.09 20.16
C PHE A 458 0.53 -9.24 19.77
N ARG A 459 0.85 -10.34 19.09
CA ARG A 459 2.18 -10.57 18.51
C ARG A 459 2.15 -11.57 17.37
N ASP A 460 3.18 -11.53 16.55
CA ASP A 460 3.50 -12.65 15.67
C ASP A 460 4.05 -13.84 16.48
N ALA A 461 3.86 -15.07 15.98
CA ALA A 461 4.36 -16.28 16.61
C ALA A 461 5.89 -16.41 16.51
N GLY A 462 6.48 -17.30 17.29
CA GLY A 462 7.92 -17.59 17.30
C GLY A 462 8.65 -16.86 18.42
N PHE A 463 9.46 -15.87 18.10
CA PHE A 463 10.18 -15.09 19.12
C PHE A 463 9.22 -14.51 20.16
N GLU A 464 9.55 -14.69 21.46
CA GLU A 464 8.73 -14.21 22.56
C GLU A 464 9.11 -12.76 22.91
N PRO A 465 8.24 -11.76 22.62
CA PRO A 465 8.50 -10.37 22.99
C PRO A 465 8.51 -10.19 24.50
N LYS A 466 9.30 -9.22 24.95
CA LYS A 466 9.33 -8.86 26.37
C LYS A 466 9.08 -7.35 26.54
N VAL A 467 8.05 -7.01 27.28
CA VAL A 467 7.75 -5.63 27.70
C VAL A 467 8.41 -5.40 29.06
N THR A 468 9.14 -4.29 29.20
CA THR A 468 9.81 -3.90 30.45
C THR A 468 9.72 -2.39 30.60
N GLY A 469 8.88 -1.91 31.52
CA GLY A 469 8.61 -0.47 31.64
C GLY A 469 7.98 0.06 30.33
N ASP A 470 8.64 1.06 29.75
CA ASP A 470 8.26 1.70 28.51
C ASP A 470 9.00 1.17 27.26
N LYS A 471 9.62 -0.01 27.39
CA LYS A 471 10.37 -0.66 26.32
C LYS A 471 9.79 -2.01 25.95
N ILE A 472 9.94 -2.37 24.67
CA ILE A 472 9.65 -3.71 24.18
C ILE A 472 10.84 -4.28 23.43
N ARG A 473 11.14 -5.56 23.68
CA ARG A 473 12.13 -6.33 22.93
C ARG A 473 11.41 -7.20 21.90
N LEU A 474 11.73 -6.99 20.62
CA LEU A 474 11.14 -7.71 19.48
C LEU A 474 12.20 -8.48 18.70
N GLY A 475 11.79 -9.63 18.16
CA GLY A 475 12.59 -10.41 17.23
C GLY A 475 12.68 -9.79 15.82
N PRO A 476 13.47 -10.40 14.90
CA PRO A 476 13.64 -9.93 13.54
C PRO A 476 12.32 -9.93 12.76
N GLY A 477 11.94 -8.79 12.17
CA GLY A 477 10.71 -8.66 11.39
C GLY A 477 9.42 -8.78 12.20
N GLN A 478 9.48 -8.68 13.53
CA GLN A 478 8.32 -8.86 14.41
C GLN A 478 7.54 -7.58 14.63
N MET A 479 6.21 -7.73 14.74
CA MET A 479 5.34 -6.69 15.28
C MET A 479 4.66 -7.15 16.57
N ALA A 480 4.26 -6.17 17.38
CA ALA A 480 3.46 -6.40 18.57
C ALA A 480 2.53 -5.21 18.87
N LEU A 481 1.41 -5.51 19.55
CA LEU A 481 0.53 -4.53 20.17
C LEU A 481 0.75 -4.55 21.68
N VAL A 482 0.97 -3.39 22.27
CA VAL A 482 1.17 -3.23 23.72
C VAL A 482 0.17 -2.22 24.26
N GLY A 483 -0.50 -2.59 25.36
CA GLY A 483 -1.42 -1.73 26.08
C GLY A 483 -0.89 -1.31 27.45
N TYR A 484 -1.19 -0.08 27.85
CA TYR A 484 -0.89 0.49 29.15
C TYR A 484 -2.13 1.08 29.81
N GLY A 485 -2.13 1.22 31.14
CA GLY A 485 -3.25 1.73 31.89
C GLY A 485 -4.49 0.83 31.71
N ARG A 486 -5.65 1.39 31.37
CA ARG A 486 -6.88 0.61 31.15
C ARG A 486 -6.73 -0.41 30.01
N TYR A 487 -5.88 -0.11 29.03
CA TYR A 487 -5.67 -0.98 27.87
C TYR A 487 -4.75 -2.19 28.17
N ALA A 488 -4.11 -2.25 29.34
CA ALA A 488 -3.42 -3.45 29.80
C ALA A 488 -4.37 -4.55 30.32
N SER A 489 -5.68 -4.35 30.24
CA SER A 489 -6.67 -5.35 30.63
C SER A 489 -6.64 -6.58 29.72
N PRO A 490 -6.84 -7.80 30.28
CA PRO A 490 -7.03 -9.03 29.50
C PRO A 490 -8.17 -8.94 28.47
N ALA A 491 -9.14 -8.05 28.68
CA ALA A 491 -10.24 -7.83 27.74
C ALA A 491 -9.75 -7.39 26.35
N TYR A 492 -8.58 -6.76 26.26
CA TYR A 492 -7.98 -6.31 25.01
C TYR A 492 -6.97 -7.30 24.41
N ASP A 493 -6.82 -8.49 25.00
CA ASP A 493 -5.93 -9.52 24.43
C ASP A 493 -6.43 -9.95 23.04
N MET A 494 -5.63 -9.70 22.02
CA MET A 494 -5.89 -10.01 20.61
C MET A 494 -5.20 -11.31 20.16
N GLY A 495 -4.42 -11.95 21.05
CA GLY A 495 -3.78 -13.23 20.84
C GLY A 495 -2.53 -13.18 19.96
N VAL A 496 -2.32 -14.25 19.20
CA VAL A 496 -1.10 -14.49 18.42
C VAL A 496 -1.45 -14.74 16.96
N GLN A 497 -0.73 -14.10 16.06
CA GLN A 497 -0.77 -14.40 14.62
C GLN A 497 0.15 -15.59 14.34
N THR A 498 -0.42 -16.75 14.05
CA THR A 498 0.32 -18.02 13.98
C THR A 498 0.89 -18.33 12.59
N ASP A 499 0.37 -17.71 11.55
CA ASP A 499 0.81 -17.87 10.16
C ASP A 499 2.04 -17.00 9.81
N VAL A 500 2.48 -16.14 10.72
CA VAL A 500 3.77 -15.45 10.67
C VAL A 500 4.64 -15.94 11.80
N ARG A 501 5.74 -16.63 11.48
CA ARG A 501 6.68 -17.15 12.46
C ARG A 501 7.95 -16.33 12.48
N ILE A 502 8.26 -15.75 13.62
CA ILE A 502 9.44 -14.91 13.83
C ILE A 502 10.62 -15.74 14.31
N PRO A 503 11.77 -15.67 13.65
CA PRO A 503 12.95 -16.40 14.07
C PRO A 503 13.58 -15.79 15.33
N ARG A 504 14.33 -16.63 16.03
CA ARG A 504 15.18 -16.22 17.16
C ARG A 504 16.47 -15.57 16.69
N SER A 505 17.00 -16.05 15.57
CA SER A 505 18.20 -15.50 14.97
C SER A 505 18.18 -15.64 13.44
N ILE A 506 18.83 -14.71 12.78
CA ILE A 506 19.14 -14.74 11.35
C ILE A 506 20.65 -14.47 11.24
N GLN A 507 21.41 -15.45 10.72
CA GLN A 507 22.87 -15.35 10.60
C GLN A 507 23.30 -15.55 9.14
N PRO A 508 24.19 -14.73 8.60
CA PRO A 508 24.71 -14.94 7.25
C PRO A 508 25.47 -16.27 7.14
N VAL A 509 25.26 -16.96 6.04
CA VAL A 509 26.01 -18.15 5.65
C VAL A 509 27.02 -17.75 4.57
N ASP A 510 28.25 -18.20 4.69
CA ASP A 510 29.26 -17.93 3.66
C ASP A 510 28.85 -18.63 2.35
N ALA A 511 28.57 -17.82 1.32
CA ALA A 511 28.09 -18.26 0.03
C ALA A 511 28.64 -17.35 -1.07
N THR A 512 29.57 -17.86 -1.85
CA THR A 512 30.10 -17.14 -3.01
C THR A 512 29.33 -17.53 -4.26
N PHE A 513 28.51 -16.59 -4.75
CA PHE A 513 27.79 -16.78 -6.01
C PHE A 513 28.65 -16.38 -7.22
N SER A 514 28.66 -17.22 -8.22
CA SER A 514 29.33 -17.00 -9.51
C SER A 514 28.32 -17.08 -10.66
N PRO A 515 28.54 -16.33 -11.77
CA PRO A 515 27.75 -16.49 -12.97
C PRO A 515 27.81 -17.94 -13.48
N ALA A 516 26.66 -18.51 -13.84
CA ALA A 516 26.56 -19.85 -14.44
C ALA A 516 26.10 -19.77 -15.90
N GLU A 517 25.01 -19.04 -16.17
CA GLU A 517 24.44 -18.78 -17.49
C GLU A 517 23.91 -17.35 -17.54
N LYS A 518 23.35 -16.93 -18.69
CA LYS A 518 22.69 -15.63 -18.81
C LYS A 518 21.62 -15.49 -17.70
N ASN A 519 21.68 -14.40 -16.96
CA ASN A 519 20.75 -14.10 -15.86
C ASN A 519 20.64 -15.20 -14.80
N THR A 520 21.72 -15.98 -14.63
CA THR A 520 21.78 -17.08 -13.65
C THR A 520 23.06 -17.01 -12.85
N ILE A 521 22.95 -17.13 -11.54
CA ILE A 521 24.08 -17.27 -10.61
C ILE A 521 23.95 -18.56 -9.80
N GLN A 522 25.08 -19.06 -9.37
CA GLN A 522 25.14 -20.34 -8.62
C GLN A 522 26.16 -20.23 -7.50
N ALA A 523 25.86 -20.87 -6.39
CA ALA A 523 26.77 -21.07 -5.26
C ALA A 523 26.73 -22.51 -4.78
N MET A 524 27.85 -22.94 -4.21
CA MET A 524 27.92 -24.18 -3.44
C MET A 524 28.22 -23.83 -1.98
N ILE A 525 27.41 -24.30 -1.07
CA ILE A 525 27.55 -24.03 0.36
C ILE A 525 27.64 -25.32 1.17
N VAL A 526 28.31 -25.26 2.29
CA VAL A 526 28.16 -26.28 3.34
C VAL A 526 26.96 -25.87 4.21
N PRO A 527 25.90 -26.68 4.28
CA PRO A 527 24.69 -26.29 5.01
C PRO A 527 24.98 -26.12 6.50
N PRO A 528 24.40 -25.09 7.13
CA PRO A 528 24.51 -24.90 8.56
C PRO A 528 23.79 -25.99 9.34
N ALA A 529 24.17 -26.16 10.62
CA ALA A 529 23.74 -27.31 11.41
C ALA A 529 22.36 -27.15 12.05
N ARG A 530 21.91 -25.93 12.32
CA ARG A 530 20.82 -25.68 13.28
C ARG A 530 19.52 -25.20 12.65
N GLY A 531 19.59 -24.25 11.72
CA GLY A 531 18.43 -23.55 11.20
C GLY A 531 18.00 -23.97 9.80
N ASP A 532 16.88 -23.42 9.38
CA ASP A 532 16.43 -23.39 7.99
C ASP A 532 17.36 -22.49 7.17
N LEU A 533 17.39 -22.65 5.85
CA LEU A 533 18.10 -21.74 4.97
C LEU A 533 17.12 -20.73 4.37
N ARG A 534 17.47 -19.45 4.41
CA ARG A 534 16.81 -18.40 3.65
C ARG A 534 17.73 -17.92 2.55
N ILE A 535 17.25 -18.01 1.32
CA ILE A 535 17.99 -17.64 0.11
C ILE A 535 17.34 -16.37 -0.43
N ILE A 536 18.16 -15.34 -0.67
CA ILE A 536 17.72 -14.06 -1.22
C ILE A 536 18.41 -13.85 -2.55
N LEU A 537 17.61 -13.57 -3.58
CA LEU A 537 18.06 -13.15 -4.89
C LEU A 537 17.68 -11.70 -5.11
N GLN A 538 18.63 -10.85 -5.47
CA GLN A 538 18.41 -9.45 -5.84
C GLN A 538 19.03 -9.12 -7.18
N GLN A 539 18.48 -8.10 -7.85
CA GLN A 539 19.04 -7.56 -9.09
C GLN A 539 19.87 -6.31 -8.80
N LYS A 540 20.94 -6.10 -9.57
CA LYS A 540 21.68 -4.83 -9.62
C LYS A 540 21.22 -4.02 -10.82
N GLY A 541 21.10 -2.71 -10.61
CA GLY A 541 20.91 -1.76 -11.67
C GLY A 541 22.19 -1.52 -12.50
N SER A 542 22.06 -0.77 -13.58
CA SER A 542 23.18 -0.37 -14.43
C SER A 542 24.22 0.52 -13.72
N ASP A 543 23.82 1.14 -12.62
CA ASP A 543 24.67 1.93 -11.72
C ASP A 543 25.50 1.08 -10.74
N GLY A 544 25.33 -0.26 -10.78
CA GLY A 544 25.99 -1.22 -9.90
C GLY A 544 25.38 -1.36 -8.50
N ASN A 545 24.37 -0.55 -8.18
CA ASN A 545 23.66 -0.62 -6.91
C ASN A 545 22.57 -1.70 -6.92
N ILE A 546 22.19 -2.19 -5.75
CA ILE A 546 21.03 -3.08 -5.63
C ILE A 546 19.79 -2.34 -6.13
N ARG A 547 19.09 -2.95 -7.04
CA ARG A 547 17.86 -2.46 -7.60
C ARG A 547 16.77 -2.57 -6.55
N ARG A 548 16.09 -1.48 -6.28
CA ARG A 548 15.04 -1.44 -5.24
C ARG A 548 13.64 -1.73 -5.79
N SER A 549 13.47 -1.63 -7.10
CA SER A 549 12.23 -2.01 -7.77
C SER A 549 12.49 -2.52 -9.16
N TRP A 550 11.53 -3.23 -9.68
CA TRP A 550 11.53 -3.71 -11.05
C TRP A 550 10.80 -2.70 -11.93
N PRO A 551 11.48 -1.95 -12.80
CA PRO A 551 10.82 -1.06 -13.75
C PRO A 551 9.90 -1.91 -14.66
N GLY A 552 8.61 -1.56 -14.72
CA GLY A 552 7.64 -2.27 -15.54
C GLY A 552 7.21 -3.66 -15.04
N GLY A 553 7.66 -4.09 -13.86
CA GLY A 553 7.29 -5.40 -13.30
C GLY A 553 7.86 -6.60 -14.07
N PRO A 554 7.49 -7.84 -13.71
CA PRO A 554 7.88 -9.02 -14.46
C PRO A 554 7.22 -9.05 -15.84
N PRO A 555 7.76 -9.82 -16.81
CA PRO A 555 7.12 -10.01 -18.10
C PRO A 555 5.65 -10.43 -17.94
N SER A 556 4.79 -9.91 -18.81
CA SER A 556 3.34 -10.15 -18.76
C SER A 556 2.98 -11.62 -18.60
N GLY A 557 2.07 -11.92 -17.66
CA GLY A 557 1.54 -13.26 -17.43
C GLY A 557 2.49 -14.23 -16.73
N ILE A 558 3.66 -13.77 -16.26
CA ILE A 558 4.59 -14.60 -15.50
C ILE A 558 4.45 -14.29 -14.00
N SER A 559 4.20 -15.33 -13.19
CA SER A 559 4.21 -15.19 -11.74
C SER A 559 5.61 -14.86 -11.20
N MET A 560 5.68 -14.20 -10.05
CA MET A 560 6.95 -13.85 -9.41
C MET A 560 7.83 -15.07 -9.13
N GLY A 561 7.24 -16.21 -8.76
CA GLY A 561 7.97 -17.46 -8.57
C GLY A 561 8.64 -17.99 -9.84
N LYS A 562 8.17 -17.59 -11.02
CA LYS A 562 8.80 -17.87 -12.32
C LYS A 562 9.73 -16.77 -12.78
N ALA A 563 9.45 -15.54 -12.40
CA ALA A 563 10.25 -14.37 -12.77
C ALA A 563 11.63 -14.35 -12.07
N LEU A 564 11.67 -14.76 -10.80
CA LEU A 564 12.88 -14.91 -9.98
C LEU A 564 12.87 -16.32 -9.39
N THR A 565 13.62 -17.23 -10.01
CA THR A 565 13.62 -18.64 -9.62
C THR A 565 14.76 -18.95 -8.65
N LEU A 566 14.44 -19.73 -7.63
CA LEU A 566 15.36 -20.24 -6.64
C LEU A 566 15.29 -21.78 -6.68
N HIS A 567 16.41 -22.39 -6.98
CA HIS A 567 16.53 -23.85 -7.07
C HIS A 567 17.66 -24.34 -6.16
N VAL A 568 17.39 -25.37 -5.39
CA VAL A 568 18.38 -25.97 -4.48
C VAL A 568 18.47 -27.48 -4.74
N SER A 569 19.68 -27.99 -4.78
CA SER A 569 19.91 -29.44 -4.93
C SER A 569 21.04 -29.94 -4.05
N GLN A 570 20.99 -31.23 -3.72
CA GLN A 570 22.04 -31.94 -2.97
C GLN A 570 22.29 -33.32 -3.59
N GLY A 571 23.53 -33.61 -3.95
CA GLY A 571 23.87 -34.85 -4.60
C GLY A 571 23.08 -35.13 -5.89
N GLY A 572 22.73 -34.09 -6.63
CA GLY A 572 21.93 -34.16 -7.87
C GLY A 572 20.43 -34.34 -7.68
N LYS A 573 19.93 -34.31 -6.44
CA LYS A 573 18.49 -34.36 -6.11
C LYS A 573 17.99 -32.98 -5.73
N ASP A 574 16.82 -32.61 -6.26
CA ASP A 574 16.16 -31.35 -5.95
C ASP A 574 15.65 -31.34 -4.51
N ILE A 575 15.82 -30.20 -3.87
CA ILE A 575 15.32 -29.90 -2.53
C ILE A 575 14.21 -28.87 -2.64
N PRO A 576 13.04 -29.08 -2.00
CA PRO A 576 11.95 -28.13 -2.02
C PRO A 576 12.36 -26.77 -1.46
N VAL A 577 12.03 -25.70 -2.20
CA VAL A 577 12.17 -24.30 -1.80
C VAL A 577 10.77 -23.72 -1.62
N GLU A 578 10.47 -23.21 -0.45
CA GLU A 578 9.19 -22.58 -0.15
C GLU A 578 9.27 -21.10 -0.51
N ILE A 579 8.38 -20.64 -1.39
CA ILE A 579 8.26 -19.25 -1.81
C ILE A 579 6.85 -18.75 -1.47
N ALA A 580 6.73 -17.77 -0.57
CA ALA A 580 5.43 -17.31 -0.06
C ALA A 580 4.56 -16.59 -1.13
N TYR A 581 5.20 -16.07 -2.17
CA TYR A 581 4.58 -15.19 -3.17
C TYR A 581 4.66 -15.76 -4.61
N ASP A 582 4.88 -17.05 -4.76
CA ASP A 582 5.09 -17.70 -6.06
C ASP A 582 3.97 -17.45 -7.08
N LYS A 583 2.74 -17.21 -6.60
CA LYS A 583 1.54 -16.98 -7.42
C LYS A 583 1.28 -15.52 -7.74
N ILE A 584 1.98 -14.58 -7.13
CA ILE A 584 1.83 -13.15 -7.44
C ILE A 584 2.36 -12.89 -8.84
N ILE A 585 1.52 -12.31 -9.71
CA ILE A 585 1.85 -12.10 -11.12
C ILE A 585 2.73 -10.87 -11.32
N TRP A 586 2.47 -9.79 -10.58
CA TRP A 586 3.25 -8.57 -10.66
C TRP A 586 3.33 -7.89 -9.29
N SER A 587 4.49 -7.39 -8.92
CA SER A 587 4.67 -6.77 -7.60
C SER A 587 5.58 -5.54 -7.62
N GLY A 588 6.15 -5.14 -8.76
CA GLY A 588 7.23 -4.16 -8.81
C GLY A 588 8.50 -4.61 -8.05
N LEU A 589 8.61 -5.89 -7.72
CA LEU A 589 9.62 -6.47 -6.87
C LEU A 589 10.87 -6.83 -7.66
N SER A 590 12.04 -6.41 -7.19
CA SER A 590 13.34 -6.72 -7.81
C SER A 590 14.14 -7.77 -7.03
N TRP A 591 13.50 -8.46 -6.11
CA TRP A 591 14.10 -9.48 -5.27
C TRP A 591 13.19 -10.68 -5.07
N GLY A 592 13.79 -11.84 -4.80
CA GLY A 592 13.12 -13.08 -4.47
C GLY A 592 13.66 -13.66 -3.18
N VAL A 593 12.79 -14.30 -2.40
CA VAL A 593 13.14 -15.00 -1.16
C VAL A 593 12.54 -16.40 -1.17
N GLY A 594 13.38 -17.38 -0.88
CA GLY A 594 12.95 -18.76 -0.66
C GLY A 594 13.50 -19.33 0.63
N GLU A 595 12.75 -20.22 1.26
CA GLU A 595 13.18 -20.95 2.45
C GLU A 595 13.30 -22.45 2.16
N VAL A 596 14.38 -23.05 2.67
CA VAL A 596 14.64 -24.48 2.63
C VAL A 596 14.64 -25.02 4.05
N ARG A 597 13.76 -25.94 4.35
CA ARG A 597 13.62 -26.49 5.68
C ARG A 597 14.85 -27.31 6.07
N ARG A 598 15.29 -27.16 7.31
CA ARG A 598 16.42 -27.91 7.86
C ARG A 598 16.30 -29.43 7.67
N GLY A 599 15.11 -29.97 7.75
CA GLY A 599 14.84 -31.40 7.56
C GLY A 599 14.93 -31.90 6.10
N SER A 600 15.08 -31.00 5.13
CA SER A 600 15.07 -31.33 3.69
C SER A 600 16.47 -31.65 3.14
N PHE A 601 17.54 -31.43 3.88
CA PHE A 601 18.92 -31.65 3.43
C PHE A 601 19.78 -32.35 4.49
N ASN A 602 20.86 -32.99 4.02
CA ASN A 602 21.81 -33.69 4.85
C ASN A 602 22.99 -32.80 5.26
N LEU A 603 23.41 -32.90 6.52
CA LEU A 603 24.60 -32.24 7.02
C LEU A 603 25.87 -32.85 6.40
N GLY A 604 26.92 -32.05 6.29
CA GLY A 604 28.22 -32.51 5.78
C GLY A 604 28.30 -32.75 4.28
N GLN A 605 27.18 -32.63 3.56
CA GLN A 605 27.15 -32.69 2.10
C GLN A 605 26.86 -31.29 1.54
N PRO A 606 27.59 -30.82 0.53
CA PRO A 606 27.36 -29.51 -0.05
C PRO A 606 25.98 -29.39 -0.71
N LEU A 607 25.40 -28.21 -0.61
CA LEU A 607 24.20 -27.80 -1.32
C LEU A 607 24.61 -26.94 -2.53
N THR A 608 23.99 -27.18 -3.67
CA THR A 608 24.07 -26.28 -4.83
C THR A 608 22.83 -25.41 -4.85
N ILE A 609 23.03 -24.10 -4.86
CA ILE A 609 21.98 -23.09 -4.97
C ILE A 609 22.11 -22.43 -6.33
N ARG A 610 21.04 -22.43 -7.11
CA ARG A 610 20.97 -21.77 -8.42
C ARG A 610 19.82 -20.76 -8.42
N CYS A 611 20.14 -19.53 -8.77
CA CYS A 611 19.18 -18.43 -8.79
C CYS A 611 19.17 -17.82 -10.20
N ALA A 612 17.98 -17.57 -10.74
CA ALA A 612 17.84 -17.02 -12.07
C ALA A 612 16.75 -15.95 -12.18
N SER A 613 16.89 -15.05 -13.14
CA SER A 613 15.89 -14.06 -13.54
C SER A 613 15.38 -14.37 -14.94
N ALA A 614 14.08 -14.26 -15.15
CA ALA A 614 13.41 -14.42 -16.44
C ALA A 614 13.50 -13.17 -17.34
N GLU A 615 14.26 -12.15 -16.94
CA GLU A 615 14.45 -10.93 -17.74
C GLU A 615 15.00 -11.24 -19.13
N LYS A 616 14.49 -10.53 -20.14
CA LYS A 616 14.97 -10.69 -21.54
C LYS A 616 16.38 -10.14 -21.72
N ASP A 617 16.65 -9.00 -21.09
CA ASP A 617 17.96 -8.37 -21.11
C ASP A 617 18.91 -8.97 -20.08
N SER A 618 20.20 -8.73 -20.25
CA SER A 618 21.20 -9.20 -19.29
C SER A 618 21.11 -8.37 -18.00
N VAL A 619 20.89 -9.02 -16.86
CA VAL A 619 20.88 -8.39 -15.55
C VAL A 619 21.95 -8.97 -14.64
N ALA A 620 22.54 -8.14 -13.80
CA ALA A 620 23.44 -8.58 -12.77
C ALA A 620 22.63 -9.03 -11.55
N LEU A 621 22.92 -10.23 -11.05
CA LEU A 621 22.25 -10.83 -9.89
C LEU A 621 23.18 -10.89 -8.68
N VAL A 622 22.60 -10.78 -7.50
CA VAL A 622 23.26 -10.96 -6.21
C VAL A 622 22.48 -11.96 -5.39
N GLY A 623 23.13 -13.04 -4.97
CA GLY A 623 22.60 -14.03 -4.07
C GLY A 623 23.15 -13.84 -2.66
N ARG A 624 22.32 -14.07 -1.63
CA ARG A 624 22.72 -14.15 -0.24
C ARG A 624 22.01 -15.33 0.43
N VAL A 625 22.67 -15.91 1.41
CA VAL A 625 22.12 -17.05 2.16
C VAL A 625 22.23 -16.75 3.65
N TYR A 626 21.18 -17.10 4.38
CA TYR A 626 21.12 -16.96 5.83
C TYR A 626 20.69 -18.27 6.48
N GLU A 627 21.25 -18.58 7.64
CA GLU A 627 20.69 -19.55 8.57
C GLU A 627 19.63 -18.85 9.41
N VAL A 628 18.45 -19.45 9.51
CA VAL A 628 17.30 -18.92 10.23
C VAL A 628 16.87 -19.91 11.29
N GLU A 629 17.04 -19.56 12.58
CA GLU A 629 16.62 -20.38 13.71
C GLU A 629 15.25 -19.88 14.24
N TYR A 630 14.28 -20.78 14.29
CA TYR A 630 12.95 -20.50 14.84
C TYR A 630 12.77 -20.95 16.28
#